data_6b2391c869edb22f974a441b36da3dc2
#
_entry.id   6b2391c869edb22f974a441b36da3dc2
#
_cell.length_a   1.000
_cell.length_b   1.000
_cell.length_c   1.000
_cell.angle_alpha   90.00
_cell.angle_beta   90.00
_cell.angle_gamma   90.00
#
_symmetry.space_group_name_H-M   'P 1'
#
loop_
_entity.id
_entity.type
_entity.pdbx_description
1 polymer ?
#
loop_
_entity_poly.entity_id
_entity_poly.type
_entity_poly.pdbx_seq_one_letter_code
_entity_poly.pdbx_strand_id
1 'polypeptide(L)'
;MKNHPHPRSSHWSTRDAAAAARRQHGAFLITFALFMLFLLGFMGVALDFGRLFVVKGELQTAVDSCALAAARELNGQADAIARAQSAGMAAGNANRVNLQSTAWNGQGKLTNADISFRDQAYAVTGAAYLARYSECQYTMGGLKLWLLQAMGAFTGDSANWANAGTVAARAVATRGVAQSACPVPVQLKQARFQTLVKGDWVVVLSKSGDSGSDFGWANLDGSTSATETWAEMEGKYCSTRLGDTIGTGGVKASVFEYWNHRFGIYKNNAATPAQDPNASRPDFTGYIYSATNWTAGRNAYDGSSGATPNFKAQRQAFAACNPSCPVKGQEVALGAGALQSYGADRRLVLLPVVSASGVVVDFACMLMLQPIPTPVKDDIQLEFRGKASDLDSPCTTSGLAGGTIGPLVPTLVR
;
A
#
# COMPACT_ATOMS: atom_id res chain seq x y z
N MET A 1 -33.83 -1.25 -111.48
CA MET A 1 -32.57 -0.51 -111.29
C MET A 1 -32.64 0.14 -109.92
N LYS A 2 -31.99 -0.44 -108.91
CA LYS A 2 -31.84 0.21 -107.65
C LYS A 2 -30.50 -0.26 -107.06
N ASN A 3 -29.54 0.67 -106.96
CA ASN A 3 -28.21 0.42 -106.34
C ASN A 3 -28.33 0.47 -104.85
N HIS A 4 -27.86 -0.53 -104.17
CA HIS A 4 -27.61 -0.58 -102.74
C HIS A 4 -26.14 -0.32 -102.45
N PRO A 5 -25.75 0.55 -101.52
CA PRO A 5 -24.40 0.72 -101.07
C PRO A 5 -24.10 -0.27 -99.92
N HIS A 6 -22.91 -0.90 -99.94
CA HIS A 6 -22.37 -1.77 -98.87
C HIS A 6 -21.85 -0.93 -97.69
N PRO A 7 -22.03 -1.36 -96.42
CA PRO A 7 -21.40 -0.74 -95.29
C PRO A 7 -19.90 -1.14 -95.12
N ARG A 8 -19.06 -0.17 -94.96
CA ARG A 8 -17.63 -0.37 -94.61
C ARG A 8 -17.52 -0.85 -93.17
N SER A 9 -16.90 -2.08 -92.95
CA SER A 9 -16.49 -2.60 -91.65
C SER A 9 -15.23 -1.86 -91.17
N SER A 10 -15.33 -1.08 -90.09
CA SER A 10 -14.18 -0.51 -89.42
C SER A 10 -13.46 -1.62 -88.55
N HIS A 11 -12.32 -2.09 -89.02
CA HIS A 11 -11.45 -2.91 -88.24
C HIS A 11 -10.78 -2.04 -87.16
N TRP A 12 -11.28 -2.09 -85.93
CA TRP A 12 -10.56 -1.59 -84.77
C TRP A 12 -9.41 -2.55 -84.44
N SER A 13 -8.19 -2.03 -84.50
CA SER A 13 -6.96 -2.80 -84.25
C SER A 13 -6.90 -3.23 -82.79
N THR A 14 -6.95 -4.52 -82.53
CA THR A 14 -6.76 -5.12 -81.20
C THR A 14 -5.38 -4.85 -80.59
N ARG A 15 -4.45 -4.25 -81.35
CA ARG A 15 -3.11 -3.90 -80.88
C ARG A 15 -3.10 -2.65 -79.97
N ASP A 16 -3.99 -1.70 -80.17
CA ASP A 16 -4.03 -0.46 -79.36
C ASP A 16 -4.63 -0.72 -77.99
N ALA A 17 -5.58 -1.66 -77.88
CA ALA A 17 -6.19 -2.06 -76.59
C ALA A 17 -5.18 -2.78 -75.68
N ALA A 18 -4.31 -3.63 -76.26
CA ALA A 18 -3.28 -4.37 -75.51
C ALA A 18 -2.15 -3.45 -75.05
N ALA A 19 -1.82 -2.40 -75.81
CA ALA A 19 -0.81 -1.41 -75.43
C ALA A 19 -1.28 -0.46 -74.29
N ALA A 20 -2.57 -0.08 -74.30
CA ALA A 20 -3.20 0.71 -73.23
C ALA A 20 -3.32 -0.06 -71.92
N ALA A 21 -3.64 -1.38 -71.98
CA ALA A 21 -3.72 -2.23 -70.81
C ALA A 21 -2.34 -2.44 -70.12
N ARG A 22 -1.26 -2.56 -70.94
CA ARG A 22 0.10 -2.66 -70.37
C ARG A 22 0.59 -1.37 -69.69
N ARG A 23 0.18 -0.20 -70.11
CA ARG A 23 0.52 1.08 -69.47
C ARG A 23 -0.20 1.26 -68.11
N GLN A 24 -1.40 0.73 -67.95
CA GLN A 24 -2.15 0.80 -66.69
C GLN A 24 -1.54 -0.07 -65.60
N HIS A 25 -1.01 -1.24 -65.91
CA HIS A 25 -0.36 -2.11 -64.91
C HIS A 25 0.88 -1.47 -64.28
N GLY A 26 1.69 -0.72 -65.02
CA GLY A 26 2.87 -0.04 -64.51
C GLY A 26 2.52 1.13 -63.51
N ALA A 27 1.48 1.90 -63.86
CA ALA A 27 1.01 2.99 -62.97
C ALA A 27 0.42 2.45 -61.68
N PHE A 28 -0.34 1.35 -61.70
CA PHE A 28 -0.90 0.71 -60.55
C PHE A 28 0.19 0.19 -59.60
N LEU A 29 1.25 -0.39 -60.12
CA LEU A 29 2.35 -0.96 -59.31
C LEU A 29 3.13 0.13 -58.59
N ILE A 30 3.34 1.29 -59.22
CA ILE A 30 4.01 2.41 -58.61
C ILE A 30 3.12 3.05 -57.51
N THR A 31 1.83 3.26 -57.77
CA THR A 31 0.93 3.80 -56.74
C THR A 31 0.76 2.84 -55.58
N PHE A 32 0.68 1.53 -55.80
CA PHE A 32 0.62 0.54 -54.76
C PHE A 32 1.94 0.47 -53.92
N ALA A 33 3.09 0.57 -54.56
CA ALA A 33 4.38 0.63 -53.87
C ALA A 33 4.49 1.88 -52.97
N LEU A 34 4.11 3.03 -53.47
CA LEU A 34 4.06 4.29 -52.69
C LEU A 34 3.07 4.20 -51.51
N PHE A 35 1.89 3.63 -51.73
CA PHE A 35 0.90 3.41 -50.67
C PHE A 35 1.43 2.45 -49.59
N MET A 36 2.10 1.34 -49.96
CA MET A 36 2.72 0.42 -49.03
C MET A 36 3.85 1.07 -48.24
N LEU A 37 4.67 1.90 -48.89
CA LEU A 37 5.72 2.66 -48.20
C LEU A 37 5.13 3.61 -47.16
N PHE A 38 4.04 4.33 -47.51
CA PHE A 38 3.33 5.20 -46.59
C PHE A 38 2.73 4.42 -45.40
N LEU A 39 2.10 3.27 -45.65
CA LEU A 39 1.54 2.42 -44.58
C LEU A 39 2.63 1.90 -43.64
N LEU A 40 3.78 1.44 -44.18
CA LEU A 40 4.91 0.99 -43.36
C LEU A 40 5.47 2.12 -42.52
N GLY A 41 5.61 3.33 -43.09
CA GLY A 41 6.05 4.51 -42.34
C GLY A 41 5.09 4.88 -41.20
N PHE A 42 3.79 4.89 -41.49
CA PHE A 42 2.77 5.18 -40.48
C PHE A 42 2.74 4.11 -39.37
N MET A 43 2.83 2.84 -39.74
CA MET A 43 2.92 1.73 -38.76
C MET A 43 4.16 1.88 -37.89
N GLY A 44 5.31 2.27 -38.47
CA GLY A 44 6.54 2.51 -37.72
C GLY A 44 6.38 3.59 -36.67
N VAL A 45 5.81 4.73 -37.04
CA VAL A 45 5.49 5.83 -36.12
C VAL A 45 4.56 5.36 -35.00
N ALA A 46 3.50 4.65 -35.34
CA ALA A 46 2.55 4.13 -34.37
C ALA A 46 3.20 3.17 -33.35
N LEU A 47 4.11 2.31 -33.78
CA LEU A 47 4.83 1.38 -32.90
C LEU A 47 5.82 2.09 -31.97
N ASP A 48 6.58 3.08 -32.45
CA ASP A 48 7.51 3.85 -31.62
C ASP A 48 6.75 4.67 -30.56
N PHE A 49 5.66 5.35 -30.92
CA PHE A 49 4.82 6.04 -29.96
C PHE A 49 4.10 5.10 -29.02
N GLY A 50 3.59 3.97 -29.51
CA GLY A 50 2.99 2.93 -28.68
C GLY A 50 3.95 2.44 -27.58
N ARG A 51 5.22 2.26 -27.91
CA ARG A 51 6.27 1.93 -26.95
C ARG A 51 6.46 3.03 -25.89
N LEU A 52 6.50 4.31 -26.29
CA LEU A 52 6.62 5.42 -25.35
C LEU A 52 5.44 5.45 -24.37
N PHE A 53 4.20 5.17 -24.83
CA PHE A 53 3.04 5.10 -23.96
C PHE A 53 3.13 3.95 -22.95
N VAL A 54 3.61 2.78 -23.33
CA VAL A 54 3.85 1.66 -22.41
C VAL A 54 4.87 2.06 -21.35
N VAL A 55 6.03 2.60 -21.76
CA VAL A 55 7.08 3.05 -20.84
C VAL A 55 6.56 4.12 -19.90
N LYS A 56 5.74 5.07 -20.39
CA LYS A 56 5.10 6.09 -19.56
C LYS A 56 4.18 5.48 -18.51
N GLY A 57 3.37 4.48 -18.86
CA GLY A 57 2.49 3.76 -17.93
C GLY A 57 3.28 3.04 -16.84
N GLU A 58 4.34 2.33 -17.21
CA GLU A 58 5.23 1.64 -16.27
C GLU A 58 5.93 2.64 -15.34
N LEU A 59 6.43 3.77 -15.87
CA LEU A 59 7.06 4.82 -15.09
C LEU A 59 6.07 5.49 -14.14
N GLN A 60 4.82 5.71 -14.57
CA GLN A 60 3.77 6.25 -13.71
C GLN A 60 3.51 5.32 -12.51
N THR A 61 3.44 4.00 -12.74
CA THR A 61 3.30 3.02 -11.66
C THR A 61 4.46 3.10 -10.66
N ALA A 62 5.68 3.31 -11.13
CA ALA A 62 6.84 3.44 -10.26
C ALA A 62 6.80 4.71 -9.40
N VAL A 63 6.45 5.87 -9.98
CA VAL A 63 6.35 7.12 -9.21
C VAL A 63 5.12 7.15 -8.31
N ASP A 64 4.01 6.49 -8.67
CA ASP A 64 2.84 6.31 -7.82
C ASP A 64 3.20 5.49 -6.57
N SER A 65 3.91 4.38 -6.77
CA SER A 65 4.40 3.53 -5.68
C SER A 65 5.35 4.30 -4.75
N CYS A 66 6.25 5.11 -5.34
CA CYS A 66 7.16 6.00 -4.60
C CYS A 66 6.36 7.00 -3.75
N ALA A 67 5.44 7.74 -4.34
CA ALA A 67 4.68 8.78 -3.65
C ALA A 67 3.83 8.20 -2.51
N LEU A 68 3.14 7.07 -2.74
CA LEU A 68 2.34 6.41 -1.71
C LEU A 68 3.18 5.91 -0.54
N ALA A 69 4.32 5.26 -0.81
CA ALA A 69 5.21 4.77 0.22
C ALA A 69 5.83 5.92 1.03
N ALA A 70 6.25 7.00 0.36
CA ALA A 70 6.78 8.19 1.02
C ALA A 70 5.71 8.89 1.88
N ALA A 71 4.48 9.05 1.37
CA ALA A 71 3.38 9.68 2.11
C ALA A 71 3.05 8.94 3.41
N ARG A 72 3.16 7.61 3.41
CA ARG A 72 2.91 6.78 4.61
C ARG A 72 3.80 7.16 5.79
N GLU A 73 5.04 7.58 5.53
CA GLU A 73 6.04 7.92 6.52
C GLU A 73 5.91 9.35 7.07
N LEU A 74 5.06 10.21 6.48
CA LEU A 74 4.88 11.61 6.88
C LEU A 74 4.03 11.72 8.15
N ASN A 75 4.62 11.43 9.30
CA ASN A 75 3.99 11.43 10.61
C ASN A 75 4.36 12.65 11.49
N GLY A 76 5.04 13.64 10.93
CA GLY A 76 5.42 14.87 11.65
C GLY A 76 6.65 14.71 12.57
N GLN A 77 7.22 13.53 12.70
CA GLN A 77 8.45 13.30 13.48
C GLN A 77 9.68 13.84 12.75
N ALA A 78 10.74 14.17 13.49
CA ALA A 78 11.94 14.79 12.93
C ALA A 78 12.61 13.97 11.81
N ASP A 79 12.52 12.65 11.86
CA ASP A 79 13.09 11.71 10.88
C ASP A 79 12.11 11.34 9.75
N ALA A 80 10.89 11.90 9.72
CA ALA A 80 9.84 11.52 8.77
C ALA A 80 10.27 11.70 7.31
N ILE A 81 10.97 12.78 6.97
CA ILE A 81 11.45 13.01 5.61
C ILE A 81 12.50 11.97 5.20
N ALA A 82 13.45 11.64 6.07
CA ALA A 82 14.47 10.64 5.76
C ALA A 82 13.86 9.25 5.55
N ARG A 83 12.88 8.86 6.38
CA ARG A 83 12.14 7.61 6.21
C ARG A 83 11.31 7.64 4.93
N ALA A 84 10.63 8.75 4.64
CA ALA A 84 9.82 8.90 3.44
C ALA A 84 10.65 8.78 2.15
N GLN A 85 11.83 9.39 2.10
CA GLN A 85 12.76 9.23 0.99
C GLN A 85 13.21 7.78 0.81
N SER A 86 13.61 7.11 1.91
CA SER A 86 14.02 5.71 1.88
C SER A 86 12.89 4.78 1.42
N ALA A 87 11.69 4.93 1.99
CA ALA A 87 10.52 4.14 1.63
C ALA A 87 10.08 4.39 0.18
N GLY A 88 10.08 5.66 -0.25
CA GLY A 88 9.71 6.04 -1.61
C GLY A 88 10.67 5.45 -2.65
N MET A 89 11.99 5.57 -2.43
CA MET A 89 12.99 4.96 -3.31
C MET A 89 12.85 3.44 -3.34
N ALA A 90 12.69 2.79 -2.19
CA ALA A 90 12.55 1.34 -2.11
C ALA A 90 11.33 0.84 -2.92
N ALA A 91 10.18 1.48 -2.73
CA ALA A 91 8.95 1.10 -3.42
C ALA A 91 8.97 1.43 -4.91
N GLY A 92 9.41 2.64 -5.28
CA GLY A 92 9.50 3.06 -6.67
C GLY A 92 10.49 2.22 -7.47
N ASN A 93 11.68 2.00 -6.92
CA ASN A 93 12.77 1.27 -7.57
C ASN A 93 12.55 -0.26 -7.64
N ALA A 94 11.61 -0.80 -6.90
CA ALA A 94 11.17 -2.19 -7.02
C ALA A 94 10.39 -2.45 -8.33
N ASN A 95 9.83 -1.41 -8.94
CA ASN A 95 9.08 -1.53 -10.19
C ASN A 95 10.02 -1.77 -11.38
N ARG A 96 9.49 -2.41 -12.40
CA ARG A 96 10.14 -2.62 -13.69
C ARG A 96 9.63 -1.58 -14.66
N VAL A 97 10.54 -0.92 -15.38
CA VAL A 97 10.23 0.15 -16.34
C VAL A 97 11.02 -0.07 -17.63
N ASN A 98 10.53 0.44 -18.75
CA ASN A 98 11.05 0.25 -20.08
C ASN A 98 10.93 -1.21 -20.56
N LEU A 99 9.68 -1.61 -20.80
CA LEU A 99 9.28 -2.96 -21.20
C LEU A 99 9.73 -4.03 -20.19
N GLN A 100 9.31 -3.84 -18.93
CA GLN A 100 9.57 -4.75 -17.81
C GLN A 100 11.05 -4.93 -17.46
N SER A 101 11.92 -3.96 -17.81
CA SER A 101 13.33 -3.98 -17.46
C SER A 101 13.55 -3.70 -15.96
N THR A 102 14.38 -4.52 -15.31
CA THR A 102 14.84 -4.27 -13.93
C THR A 102 15.88 -3.16 -13.85
N ALA A 103 16.62 -2.91 -14.91
CA ALA A 103 17.65 -1.85 -15.01
C ALA A 103 17.07 -0.54 -15.58
N TRP A 104 15.76 -0.48 -15.83
CA TRP A 104 15.08 0.62 -16.51
C TRP A 104 15.74 0.86 -17.89
N ASN A 105 16.28 2.07 -18.12
CA ASN A 105 17.01 2.38 -19.34
C ASN A 105 18.56 2.30 -19.18
N GLY A 106 19.03 1.82 -18.02
CA GLY A 106 20.47 1.75 -17.70
C GLY A 106 21.09 3.08 -17.26
N GLN A 107 20.32 4.18 -17.18
CA GLN A 107 20.80 5.52 -16.79
C GLN A 107 20.55 5.83 -15.30
N GLY A 108 19.99 4.90 -14.56
CA GLY A 108 19.65 5.05 -13.14
C GLY A 108 18.17 4.89 -12.86
N LYS A 109 17.84 4.98 -11.59
CA LYS A 109 16.48 4.89 -11.03
C LYS A 109 16.21 6.10 -10.15
N LEU A 110 15.07 6.12 -9.47
CA LEU A 110 14.71 7.17 -8.51
C LEU A 110 15.79 7.36 -7.44
N THR A 111 16.10 8.60 -7.16
CA THR A 111 17.02 9.07 -6.13
C THR A 111 16.29 10.00 -5.16
N ASN A 112 16.96 10.45 -4.10
CA ASN A 112 16.39 11.45 -3.17
C ASN A 112 16.02 12.76 -3.87
N ALA A 113 16.72 13.13 -4.95
CA ALA A 113 16.45 14.35 -5.71
C ALA A 113 15.11 14.31 -6.45
N ASP A 114 14.60 13.11 -6.73
CA ASP A 114 13.33 12.90 -7.42
C ASP A 114 12.12 12.93 -6.47
N ILE A 115 12.38 13.07 -5.14
CA ILE A 115 11.37 13.06 -4.09
C ILE A 115 11.38 14.40 -3.36
N SER A 116 10.30 15.14 -3.47
CA SER A 116 10.09 16.42 -2.78
C SER A 116 8.89 16.36 -1.84
N PHE A 117 8.86 17.27 -0.87
CA PHE A 117 7.79 17.33 0.13
C PHE A 117 7.12 18.69 0.11
N ARG A 118 5.82 18.71 0.42
CA ARG A 118 5.04 19.95 0.47
C ARG A 118 4.24 20.02 1.76
N ASP A 119 4.03 21.24 2.23
CA ASP A 119 3.22 21.52 3.42
C ASP A 119 1.71 21.55 3.11
N GLN A 120 0.91 21.93 4.10
CA GLN A 120 -0.54 22.02 3.97
C GLN A 120 -1.00 23.06 2.92
N ALA A 121 -0.22 24.10 2.69
CA ALA A 121 -0.48 25.12 1.66
C ALA A 121 0.09 24.71 0.28
N TYR A 122 0.62 23.51 0.18
CA TYR A 122 1.27 22.96 -1.02
C TYR A 122 2.58 23.66 -1.40
N ALA A 123 3.21 24.40 -0.49
CA ALA A 123 4.54 24.95 -0.65
C ALA A 123 5.62 23.89 -0.39
N VAL A 124 6.74 23.96 -1.12
CA VAL A 124 7.86 23.03 -0.90
C VAL A 124 8.44 23.24 0.50
N THR A 125 8.66 22.16 1.23
CA THR A 125 9.19 22.18 2.58
C THR A 125 10.25 21.10 2.82
N GLY A 126 11.30 21.45 3.56
CA GLY A 126 12.26 20.49 4.14
C GLY A 126 11.99 20.20 5.62
N ALA A 127 10.98 20.84 6.22
CA ALA A 127 10.65 20.68 7.63
C ALA A 127 9.71 19.46 7.82
N ALA A 128 10.19 18.42 8.46
CA ALA A 128 9.46 17.17 8.65
C ALA A 128 8.09 17.34 9.32
N TYR A 129 7.98 18.25 10.31
CA TYR A 129 6.73 18.52 11.02
C TYR A 129 5.69 19.27 10.19
N LEU A 130 6.09 19.92 9.08
CA LEU A 130 5.18 20.60 8.15
C LEU A 130 4.79 19.73 6.97
N ALA A 131 5.59 18.71 6.61
CA ALA A 131 5.37 17.89 5.44
C ALA A 131 4.03 17.13 5.51
N ARG A 132 3.18 17.33 4.47
CA ARG A 132 1.86 16.70 4.34
C ARG A 132 1.72 15.92 3.05
N TYR A 133 2.43 16.33 2.02
CA TYR A 133 2.43 15.69 0.70
C TYR A 133 3.84 15.24 0.35
N SER A 134 3.93 14.09 -0.28
CA SER A 134 5.12 13.61 -0.97
C SER A 134 4.88 13.67 -2.46
N GLU A 135 5.85 14.16 -3.19
CA GLU A 135 5.84 14.23 -4.64
C GLU A 135 7.04 13.49 -5.18
N CYS A 136 6.79 12.48 -6.00
CA CYS A 136 7.80 11.75 -6.74
C CYS A 136 7.68 12.11 -8.22
N GLN A 137 8.80 12.45 -8.86
CA GLN A 137 8.85 12.73 -10.28
C GLN A 137 10.11 12.12 -10.90
N TYR A 138 9.98 11.66 -12.13
CA TYR A 138 11.12 11.14 -12.87
C TYR A 138 10.98 11.41 -14.36
N THR A 139 12.10 11.74 -15.01
CA THR A 139 12.17 11.93 -16.45
C THR A 139 13.16 10.94 -17.04
N MET A 140 12.67 10.07 -17.90
CA MET A 140 13.45 9.07 -18.59
C MET A 140 13.67 9.51 -20.05
N GLY A 141 14.89 9.88 -20.37
CA GLY A 141 15.31 10.24 -21.74
C GLY A 141 16.02 9.08 -22.45
N GLY A 142 16.42 9.31 -23.70
CA GLY A 142 17.23 8.36 -24.47
C GLY A 142 16.49 7.08 -24.89
N LEU A 143 15.17 7.07 -24.89
CA LEU A 143 14.36 5.96 -25.37
C LEU A 143 14.44 5.89 -26.89
N LYS A 144 15.20 4.94 -27.43
CA LYS A 144 15.44 4.80 -28.87
C LYS A 144 14.14 4.64 -29.65
N LEU A 145 13.97 5.43 -30.70
CA LEU A 145 12.86 5.42 -31.64
C LEU A 145 13.37 4.79 -32.95
N TRP A 146 13.42 3.46 -33.00
CA TRP A 146 14.09 2.74 -34.07
C TRP A 146 13.45 2.90 -35.44
N LEU A 147 12.14 2.98 -35.49
CA LEU A 147 11.40 3.08 -36.75
C LEU A 147 11.39 4.51 -37.29
N LEU A 148 11.31 5.54 -36.41
CA LEU A 148 11.52 6.92 -36.77
C LEU A 148 12.96 7.15 -37.25
N GLN A 149 13.94 6.58 -36.59
CA GLN A 149 15.34 6.64 -37.00
C GLN A 149 15.55 5.98 -38.38
N ALA A 150 14.92 4.84 -38.66
CA ALA A 150 14.98 4.19 -39.96
C ALA A 150 14.36 5.05 -41.07
N MET A 151 13.27 5.78 -40.79
CA MET A 151 12.65 6.73 -41.72
C MET A 151 13.60 7.89 -42.03
N GLY A 152 14.31 8.41 -41.03
CA GLY A 152 15.35 9.46 -41.22
C GLY A 152 16.47 8.97 -42.14
N ALA A 153 16.93 7.75 -41.96
CA ALA A 153 17.95 7.15 -42.85
C ALA A 153 17.42 6.94 -44.29
N PHE A 154 16.17 6.55 -44.43
CA PHE A 154 15.53 6.31 -45.72
C PHE A 154 15.31 7.60 -46.53
N THR A 155 14.93 8.69 -45.83
CA THR A 155 14.71 10.00 -46.47
C THR A 155 16.00 10.79 -46.71
N GLY A 156 17.16 10.32 -46.18
CA GLY A 156 18.43 11.04 -46.23
C GLY A 156 18.51 12.27 -45.31
N ASP A 157 17.52 12.45 -44.43
CA ASP A 157 17.37 13.61 -43.53
C ASP A 157 17.32 13.19 -42.07
N SER A 158 18.36 12.48 -41.62
CA SER A 158 18.44 11.99 -40.24
C SER A 158 18.46 13.07 -39.16
N ALA A 159 18.76 14.34 -39.57
CA ALA A 159 18.81 15.48 -38.64
C ALA A 159 17.45 15.95 -38.15
N ASN A 160 16.41 15.78 -38.98
CA ASN A 160 15.03 16.21 -38.67
C ASN A 160 14.15 15.10 -38.07
N TRP A 161 14.68 13.87 -38.03
CA TRP A 161 13.95 12.75 -37.42
C TRP A 161 14.48 12.41 -36.03
N ALA A 162 13.59 12.43 -35.03
CA ALA A 162 13.94 12.10 -33.66
C ALA A 162 14.45 10.66 -33.54
N ASN A 163 15.64 10.48 -33.00
CA ASN A 163 16.26 9.18 -32.76
C ASN A 163 16.00 8.65 -31.35
N ALA A 164 15.56 9.52 -30.45
CA ALA A 164 15.23 9.19 -29.06
C ALA A 164 14.04 10.00 -28.57
N GLY A 165 13.22 9.34 -27.74
CA GLY A 165 12.10 9.94 -27.03
C GLY A 165 12.42 10.16 -25.56
N THR A 166 11.61 11.00 -24.91
CA THR A 166 11.64 11.25 -23.48
C THR A 166 10.25 11.06 -22.93
N VAL A 167 10.12 10.39 -21.79
CA VAL A 167 8.88 10.27 -21.03
C VAL A 167 9.09 10.80 -19.62
N ALA A 168 8.10 11.50 -19.09
CA ALA A 168 8.10 11.98 -17.72
C ALA A 168 6.84 11.49 -17.01
N ALA A 169 7.00 11.18 -15.72
CA ALA A 169 5.90 10.83 -14.83
C ALA A 169 6.04 11.58 -13.51
N ARG A 170 4.92 11.87 -12.90
CA ARG A 170 4.82 12.58 -11.62
C ARG A 170 3.62 12.04 -10.85
N ALA A 171 3.80 11.85 -9.54
CA ALA A 171 2.76 11.48 -8.62
C ALA A 171 2.86 12.31 -7.34
N VAL A 172 1.72 12.65 -6.77
CA VAL A 172 1.63 13.29 -5.47
C VAL A 172 0.70 12.47 -4.59
N ALA A 173 1.15 12.18 -3.39
CA ALA A 173 0.37 11.46 -2.40
C ALA A 173 0.36 12.20 -1.05
N THR A 174 -0.69 11.95 -0.29
CA THR A 174 -0.88 12.42 1.09
C THR A 174 -1.45 11.31 1.95
N ARG A 175 -1.66 11.59 3.23
CA ARG A 175 -2.41 10.70 4.14
C ARG A 175 -3.82 11.23 4.28
N GLY A 176 -4.79 10.47 3.79
CA GLY A 176 -6.22 10.74 3.93
C GLY A 176 -6.88 9.83 4.97
N VAL A 177 -8.01 10.25 5.53
CA VAL A 177 -8.79 9.40 6.45
C VAL A 177 -9.39 8.23 5.69
N ALA A 178 -9.27 7.02 6.24
CA ALA A 178 -9.84 5.81 5.65
C ALA A 178 -11.37 5.81 5.73
N GLN A 179 -12.04 5.24 4.72
CA GLN A 179 -13.50 5.04 4.72
C GLN A 179 -13.95 3.99 5.74
N SER A 180 -13.10 3.03 6.03
CA SER A 180 -13.32 1.95 6.99
C SER A 180 -12.02 1.59 7.68
N ALA A 181 -12.14 0.93 8.82
CA ALA A 181 -11.00 0.48 9.62
C ALA A 181 -11.06 -1.03 9.87
N CYS A 182 -9.91 -1.61 10.26
CA CYS A 182 -9.76 -2.99 10.69
C CYS A 182 -9.49 -3.03 12.20
N PRO A 183 -10.47 -2.70 13.07
CA PRO A 183 -10.25 -2.73 14.50
C PRO A 183 -10.19 -4.17 15.03
N VAL A 184 -9.67 -4.33 16.25
CA VAL A 184 -9.85 -5.56 17.01
C VAL A 184 -11.23 -5.56 17.69
N PRO A 185 -11.81 -6.74 18.03
CA PRO A 185 -13.17 -6.85 18.60
C PRO A 185 -13.20 -6.47 20.09
N VAL A 186 -12.67 -5.30 20.39
CA VAL A 186 -12.66 -4.66 21.72
C VAL A 186 -13.02 -3.20 21.55
N GLN A 187 -14.11 -2.77 22.16
CA GLN A 187 -14.59 -1.38 22.09
C GLN A 187 -14.17 -0.56 23.30
N LEU A 188 -13.95 0.71 23.09
CA LEU A 188 -13.67 1.71 24.15
C LEU A 188 -14.85 2.69 24.26
N LYS A 189 -15.34 2.92 25.47
CA LYS A 189 -16.41 3.90 25.69
C LYS A 189 -15.93 5.33 25.43
N GLN A 190 -16.72 6.12 24.75
CA GLN A 190 -16.41 7.52 24.41
C GLN A 190 -16.07 8.37 25.64
N ALA A 191 -16.81 8.22 26.74
CA ALA A 191 -16.55 8.95 27.97
C ALA A 191 -15.13 8.72 28.51
N ARG A 192 -14.64 7.48 28.45
CA ARG A 192 -13.26 7.14 28.85
C ARG A 192 -12.25 7.67 27.85
N PHE A 193 -12.49 7.48 26.55
CA PHE A 193 -11.62 7.96 25.48
C PHE A 193 -11.29 9.45 25.59
N GLN A 194 -12.26 10.28 25.96
CA GLN A 194 -12.10 11.73 26.11
C GLN A 194 -11.18 12.13 27.28
N THR A 195 -10.95 11.23 28.25
CA THR A 195 -10.09 11.49 29.44
C THR A 195 -8.69 10.91 29.31
N LEU A 196 -8.42 10.07 28.28
CA LEU A 196 -7.12 9.43 28.09
C LEU A 196 -6.07 10.39 27.55
N VAL A 197 -4.87 10.25 28.06
CA VAL A 197 -3.67 10.92 27.58
C VAL A 197 -2.70 9.88 26.99
N LYS A 198 -1.94 10.24 25.95
CA LYS A 198 -0.94 9.34 25.36
C LYS A 198 -0.02 8.75 26.43
N GLY A 199 0.12 7.44 26.38
CA GLY A 199 0.91 6.67 27.33
C GLY A 199 0.11 6.08 28.50
N ASP A 200 -1.15 6.45 28.70
CA ASP A 200 -1.96 5.89 29.78
C ASP A 200 -2.23 4.40 29.55
N TRP A 201 -2.11 3.62 30.62
CA TRP A 201 -2.47 2.23 30.62
C TRP A 201 -3.90 2.04 31.10
N VAL A 202 -4.63 1.16 30.41
CA VAL A 202 -6.06 0.94 30.65
C VAL A 202 -6.35 -0.55 30.69
N VAL A 203 -7.08 -1.01 31.71
CA VAL A 203 -7.44 -2.41 31.88
C VAL A 203 -8.56 -2.77 30.89
N VAL A 204 -8.28 -3.71 30.01
CA VAL A 204 -9.23 -4.22 29.01
C VAL A 204 -9.89 -5.52 29.45
N LEU A 205 -9.22 -6.30 30.27
CA LEU A 205 -9.71 -7.53 30.87
C LEU A 205 -9.17 -7.59 32.31
N SER A 206 -10.10 -7.69 33.28
CA SER A 206 -9.71 -7.81 34.68
C SER A 206 -9.26 -9.21 35.02
N LYS A 207 -8.55 -9.37 36.16
CA LYS A 207 -8.17 -10.67 36.72
C LYS A 207 -9.33 -11.60 37.01
N SER A 208 -10.54 -11.08 37.15
CA SER A 208 -11.79 -11.87 37.28
C SER A 208 -12.27 -12.43 35.95
N GLY A 209 -11.64 -12.03 34.83
CA GLY A 209 -12.05 -12.42 33.49
C GLY A 209 -13.16 -11.57 32.88
N ASP A 210 -13.57 -10.52 33.59
CA ASP A 210 -14.58 -9.57 33.10
C ASP A 210 -13.92 -8.41 32.33
N SER A 211 -14.61 -7.88 31.33
CA SER A 211 -14.22 -6.61 30.72
C SER A 211 -14.30 -5.48 31.73
N GLY A 212 -13.28 -4.62 31.77
CA GLY A 212 -13.33 -3.41 32.61
C GLY A 212 -14.53 -2.54 32.27
N SER A 213 -14.94 -1.66 33.23
CA SER A 213 -16.11 -0.79 33.04
C SER A 213 -16.06 0.09 31.80
N ASP A 214 -14.85 0.41 31.32
CA ASP A 214 -14.58 1.35 30.22
C ASP A 214 -14.40 0.66 28.86
N PHE A 215 -14.28 -0.66 28.86
CA PHE A 215 -14.10 -1.52 27.70
C PHE A 215 -15.19 -2.56 27.62
N GLY A 216 -15.39 -3.11 26.43
CA GLY A 216 -16.26 -4.24 26.20
C GLY A 216 -15.75 -5.06 25.01
N TRP A 217 -16.04 -6.35 25.01
CA TRP A 217 -15.87 -7.13 23.79
C TRP A 217 -16.93 -6.70 22.79
N ALA A 218 -16.53 -6.52 21.54
CA ALA A 218 -17.38 -6.03 20.47
C ALA A 218 -17.70 -7.16 19.49
N ASN A 219 -18.85 -7.06 18.85
CA ASN A 219 -19.20 -7.82 17.64
C ASN A 219 -19.19 -6.80 16.50
N LEU A 220 -18.12 -6.77 15.72
CA LEU A 220 -17.90 -5.76 14.70
C LEU A 220 -18.81 -5.93 13.48
N ASP A 221 -19.17 -7.18 13.18
CA ASP A 221 -20.04 -7.57 12.06
C ASP A 221 -21.48 -7.89 12.48
N GLY A 222 -21.80 -7.73 13.78
CA GLY A 222 -23.09 -8.09 14.36
C GLY A 222 -23.24 -9.57 14.70
N SER A 223 -22.26 -10.41 14.38
CA SER A 223 -22.27 -11.84 14.71
C SER A 223 -21.67 -12.12 16.09
N THR A 224 -22.25 -13.08 16.81
CA THR A 224 -21.72 -13.56 18.09
C THR A 224 -20.90 -14.85 17.96
N SER A 225 -20.63 -15.31 16.74
CA SER A 225 -19.84 -16.51 16.46
C SER A 225 -18.40 -16.36 16.93
N ALA A 226 -17.85 -17.36 17.60
CA ALA A 226 -16.44 -17.36 18.00
C ALA A 226 -15.50 -17.37 16.79
N THR A 227 -15.89 -18.04 15.70
CA THR A 227 -15.11 -18.10 14.45
C THR A 227 -14.97 -16.73 13.80
N GLU A 228 -16.01 -15.91 13.81
CA GLU A 228 -15.95 -14.55 13.27
C GLU A 228 -15.17 -13.62 14.20
N THR A 229 -15.35 -13.73 15.52
CA THR A 229 -14.58 -12.93 16.48
C THR A 229 -13.07 -13.21 16.41
N TRP A 230 -12.63 -14.43 16.10
CA TRP A 230 -11.19 -14.65 15.89
C TRP A 230 -10.70 -14.05 14.57
N ALA A 231 -11.51 -14.06 13.51
CA ALA A 231 -11.16 -13.39 12.25
C ALA A 231 -11.05 -11.87 12.44
N GLU A 232 -11.93 -11.27 13.24
CA GLU A 232 -11.84 -9.88 13.67
C GLU A 232 -10.55 -9.61 14.48
N MET A 233 -10.23 -10.49 15.45
CA MET A 233 -8.98 -10.40 16.22
C MET A 233 -7.74 -10.51 15.32
N GLU A 234 -7.80 -11.29 14.25
CA GLU A 234 -6.76 -11.38 13.24
C GLU A 234 -6.64 -10.12 12.36
N GLY A 235 -7.58 -9.18 12.45
CA GLY A 235 -7.64 -7.98 11.60
C GLY A 235 -8.09 -8.29 10.18
N LYS A 236 -8.83 -9.36 9.98
CA LYS A 236 -9.41 -9.75 8.68
C LYS A 236 -10.73 -9.05 8.38
N TYR A 237 -11.37 -8.47 9.39
CA TYR A 237 -12.58 -7.67 9.23
C TYR A 237 -12.23 -6.19 9.14
N CYS A 238 -12.38 -5.61 7.97
CA CYS A 238 -11.96 -4.24 7.66
C CYS A 238 -13.12 -3.35 7.18
N SER A 239 -14.34 -3.64 7.63
CA SER A 239 -15.55 -2.94 7.17
C SER A 239 -16.13 -1.98 8.19
N THR A 240 -15.55 -1.86 9.40
CA THR A 240 -16.05 -0.98 10.47
C THR A 240 -15.92 0.49 10.08
N ARG A 241 -17.01 1.24 10.19
CA ARG A 241 -17.12 2.66 9.81
C ARG A 241 -17.65 3.50 10.95
N LEU A 242 -17.47 4.81 10.86
CA LEU A 242 -18.23 5.75 11.69
C LEU A 242 -19.73 5.58 11.45
N GLY A 243 -20.49 5.64 12.54
CA GLY A 243 -21.94 5.49 12.51
C GLY A 243 -22.42 4.04 12.57
N ASP A 244 -21.54 3.06 12.42
CA ASP A 244 -21.91 1.66 12.62
C ASP A 244 -22.34 1.42 14.06
N THR A 245 -23.40 0.64 14.25
CA THR A 245 -23.80 0.15 15.57
C THR A 245 -23.16 -1.20 15.79
N ILE A 246 -22.29 -1.29 16.78
CA ILE A 246 -21.63 -2.54 17.15
C ILE A 246 -22.22 -3.11 18.44
N GLY A 247 -22.40 -4.43 18.45
CA GLY A 247 -22.93 -5.14 19.60
C GLY A 247 -21.90 -5.30 20.72
N THR A 248 -22.36 -5.45 21.94
CA THR A 248 -21.52 -5.90 23.05
C THR A 248 -21.50 -7.43 23.08
N GLY A 249 -20.30 -8.00 22.88
CA GLY A 249 -20.06 -9.43 23.06
C GLY A 249 -19.61 -9.73 24.49
N GLY A 250 -19.88 -10.93 24.96
CA GLY A 250 -19.22 -11.47 26.17
C GLY A 250 -17.77 -11.83 25.88
N VAL A 251 -16.96 -11.90 26.93
CA VAL A 251 -15.56 -12.38 26.83
C VAL A 251 -15.55 -13.82 26.32
N LYS A 252 -14.83 -14.08 25.23
CA LYS A 252 -14.69 -15.40 24.62
C LYS A 252 -13.27 -15.91 24.81
N ALA A 253 -13.07 -16.82 25.76
CA ALA A 253 -11.75 -17.38 26.07
C ALA A 253 -11.10 -18.09 24.85
N SER A 254 -11.88 -18.59 23.89
CA SER A 254 -11.40 -19.19 22.65
C SER A 254 -10.68 -18.19 21.72
N VAL A 255 -10.90 -16.88 21.91
CA VAL A 255 -10.25 -15.84 21.11
C VAL A 255 -8.90 -15.41 21.69
N PHE A 256 -8.59 -15.77 22.95
CA PHE A 256 -7.34 -15.39 23.62
C PHE A 256 -6.11 -15.92 22.91
N GLU A 257 -6.18 -17.06 22.24
CA GLU A 257 -5.05 -17.59 21.49
C GLU A 257 -4.66 -16.65 20.32
N TYR A 258 -5.61 -16.04 19.63
CA TYR A 258 -5.35 -15.11 18.53
C TYR A 258 -4.80 -13.77 19.02
N TRP A 259 -5.15 -13.35 20.24
CA TRP A 259 -4.47 -12.27 20.94
C TRP A 259 -2.99 -12.64 21.20
N ASN A 260 -2.75 -13.86 21.69
CA ASN A 260 -1.43 -14.35 22.07
C ASN A 260 -0.50 -14.59 20.86
N HIS A 261 -1.05 -14.92 19.68
CA HIS A 261 -0.29 -15.00 18.44
C HIS A 261 0.47 -13.70 18.15
N ARG A 262 -0.08 -12.54 18.52
CA ARG A 262 0.58 -11.24 18.35
C ARG A 262 1.85 -11.09 19.17
N PHE A 263 1.99 -11.87 20.23
CA PHE A 263 3.20 -11.98 21.06
C PHE A 263 4.11 -13.14 20.64
N GLY A 264 3.78 -13.82 19.55
CA GLY A 264 4.53 -15.00 19.10
C GLY A 264 4.27 -16.27 19.93
N ILE A 265 3.15 -16.35 20.67
CA ILE A 265 2.77 -17.50 21.48
C ILE A 265 1.68 -18.28 20.76
N TYR A 266 1.96 -19.56 20.44
CA TYR A 266 1.08 -20.45 19.69
C TYR A 266 0.78 -21.69 20.51
N LYS A 267 -0.45 -22.19 20.46
CA LYS A 267 -0.78 -23.50 20.99
C LYS A 267 -0.18 -24.61 20.14
N ASN A 268 0.08 -25.75 20.73
CA ASN A 268 0.79 -26.86 20.09
C ASN A 268 0.17 -27.36 18.78
N ASN A 269 -1.14 -27.24 18.61
CA ASN A 269 -1.86 -27.63 17.39
C ASN A 269 -2.14 -26.46 16.45
N ALA A 270 -1.73 -25.25 16.82
CA ALA A 270 -1.83 -24.08 15.92
C ALA A 270 -0.56 -23.99 15.06
N ALA A 271 -0.74 -23.89 13.75
CA ALA A 271 0.38 -23.69 12.85
C ALA A 271 1.08 -22.35 13.13
N THR A 272 2.39 -22.36 13.20
CA THR A 272 3.22 -21.15 13.21
C THR A 272 3.44 -20.64 11.79
N PRO A 273 3.82 -19.37 11.57
CA PRO A 273 4.11 -18.86 10.22
C PRO A 273 5.25 -19.57 9.49
N ALA A 274 6.10 -20.30 10.21
CA ALA A 274 7.13 -21.15 9.61
C ALA A 274 6.57 -22.44 9.04
N GLN A 275 5.45 -22.93 9.57
CA GLN A 275 4.77 -24.16 9.15
C GLN A 275 3.70 -23.90 8.09
N ASP A 276 3.01 -22.76 8.19
CA ASP A 276 1.98 -22.32 7.25
C ASP A 276 2.09 -20.81 6.97
N PRO A 277 2.36 -20.39 5.74
CA PRO A 277 2.43 -18.97 5.37
C PRO A 277 1.15 -18.18 5.64
N ASN A 278 0.00 -18.87 5.75
CA ASN A 278 -1.31 -18.27 6.04
C ASN A 278 -1.61 -18.23 7.54
N ALA A 279 -0.75 -18.78 8.39
CA ALA A 279 -0.92 -18.72 9.83
C ALA A 279 -0.89 -17.26 10.34
N SER A 280 -1.52 -17.04 11.48
CA SER A 280 -1.49 -15.75 12.16
C SER A 280 -0.06 -15.29 12.42
N ARG A 281 0.30 -14.09 11.97
CA ARG A 281 1.65 -13.55 12.13
C ARG A 281 1.81 -12.90 13.51
N PRO A 282 3.00 -13.01 14.14
CA PRO A 282 3.33 -12.29 15.36
C PRO A 282 3.66 -10.81 15.08
N ASP A 283 3.79 -10.01 16.14
CA ASP A 283 4.53 -8.74 16.05
C ASP A 283 6.04 -9.00 15.92
N PHE A 284 6.81 -7.98 15.57
CA PHE A 284 8.28 -8.06 15.56
C PHE A 284 8.88 -8.25 16.96
N THR A 285 8.09 -8.07 18.02
CA THR A 285 8.49 -8.37 19.39
C THR A 285 7.38 -9.01 20.20
N GLY A 286 7.72 -10.04 20.96
CA GLY A 286 6.88 -10.66 21.97
C GLY A 286 7.06 -10.08 23.38
N TYR A 287 7.95 -9.09 23.58
CA TYR A 287 8.29 -8.57 24.90
C TYR A 287 7.06 -8.02 25.64
N ILE A 288 6.93 -8.39 26.92
CA ILE A 288 5.77 -8.10 27.77
C ILE A 288 6.05 -6.87 28.63
N TYR A 289 5.04 -6.00 28.79
CA TYR A 289 5.07 -4.86 29.71
C TYR A 289 4.00 -5.04 30.78
N SER A 290 4.40 -4.93 32.03
CA SER A 290 3.54 -5.01 33.21
C SER A 290 4.04 -4.03 34.27
N ALA A 291 3.24 -3.77 35.31
CA ALA A 291 3.64 -2.91 36.42
C ALA A 291 4.93 -3.41 37.13
N THR A 292 5.27 -4.69 36.98
CA THR A 292 6.46 -5.29 37.61
C THR A 292 7.76 -4.93 36.88
N ASN A 293 7.76 -4.92 35.55
CA ASN A 293 8.97 -4.68 34.75
C ASN A 293 9.00 -3.30 34.09
N TRP A 294 7.88 -2.57 34.12
CA TRP A 294 7.76 -1.19 33.64
C TRP A 294 7.14 -0.34 34.75
N THR A 295 7.96 0.02 35.72
CA THR A 295 7.52 0.68 36.98
C THR A 295 6.93 2.09 36.78
N ALA A 296 7.19 2.72 35.62
CA ALA A 296 6.54 3.97 35.24
C ALA A 296 5.03 3.82 35.08
N GLY A 297 4.51 2.59 34.82
CA GLY A 297 3.09 2.29 34.66
C GLY A 297 2.40 3.03 33.50
N ARG A 298 3.18 3.61 32.61
CA ARG A 298 2.73 4.36 31.43
C ARG A 298 3.84 4.50 30.40
N ASN A 299 3.46 4.82 29.17
CA ASN A 299 4.34 5.15 28.06
C ASN A 299 5.45 4.11 27.78
N ALA A 300 5.05 2.83 27.73
CA ALA A 300 5.97 1.74 27.35
C ALA A 300 6.35 1.76 25.87
N TYR A 301 5.60 2.45 25.03
CA TYR A 301 5.84 2.52 23.59
C TYR A 301 7.19 3.15 23.24
N ASP A 302 7.47 4.35 23.76
CA ASP A 302 8.67 5.14 23.46
C ASP A 302 9.25 5.90 24.67
N GLY A 303 8.72 5.64 25.86
CA GLY A 303 9.21 6.22 27.11
C GLY A 303 10.43 5.51 27.69
N SER A 304 10.68 5.76 28.97
CA SER A 304 11.75 5.14 29.75
C SER A 304 11.22 4.68 31.11
N SER A 305 11.70 3.52 31.59
CA SER A 305 11.41 2.99 32.90
C SER A 305 12.60 2.13 33.38
N GLY A 306 13.48 2.76 34.16
CA GLY A 306 14.73 2.11 34.60
C GLY A 306 15.60 1.64 33.43
N ALA A 307 16.11 0.40 33.52
CA ALA A 307 16.94 -0.22 32.50
C ALA A 307 16.12 -1.00 31.44
N THR A 308 14.78 -1.10 31.59
CA THR A 308 13.94 -1.85 30.66
C THR A 308 13.77 -1.08 29.35
N PRO A 309 14.17 -1.64 28.18
CA PRO A 309 13.98 -1.00 26.90
C PRO A 309 12.50 -0.87 26.56
N ASN A 310 12.11 0.23 25.91
CA ASN A 310 10.74 0.45 25.47
C ASN A 310 10.36 -0.40 24.26
N PHE A 311 9.08 -0.36 23.86
CA PHE A 311 8.54 -1.19 22.78
C PHE A 311 9.26 -0.97 21.45
N LYS A 312 9.60 0.27 21.11
CA LYS A 312 10.33 0.56 19.86
C LYS A 312 11.70 -0.09 19.85
N ALA A 313 12.44 -0.02 20.96
CA ALA A 313 13.74 -0.66 21.10
C ALA A 313 13.65 -2.20 21.09
N GLN A 314 12.65 -2.78 21.77
CA GLN A 314 12.43 -4.22 21.77
C GLN A 314 12.05 -4.77 20.40
N ARG A 315 11.30 -3.98 19.60
CA ARG A 315 11.01 -4.34 18.20
C ARG A 315 12.26 -4.34 17.32
N GLN A 316 13.13 -3.35 17.47
CA GLN A 316 14.39 -3.32 16.73
C GLN A 316 15.29 -4.51 17.09
N ALA A 317 15.23 -4.97 18.34
CA ALA A 317 15.97 -6.14 18.83
C ALA A 317 15.28 -7.49 18.54
N PHE A 318 14.08 -7.48 17.96
CA PHE A 318 13.24 -8.67 17.75
C PHE A 318 13.08 -9.50 19.05
N ALA A 319 12.92 -8.82 20.18
CA ALA A 319 12.91 -9.44 21.48
C ALA A 319 11.75 -10.44 21.61
N ALA A 320 12.09 -11.68 21.96
CA ALA A 320 11.10 -12.73 22.21
C ALA A 320 10.27 -12.43 23.46
N CYS A 321 9.22 -13.22 23.67
CA CYS A 321 8.38 -13.12 24.85
C CYS A 321 9.20 -13.24 26.12
N ASN A 322 9.24 -12.16 26.93
CA ASN A 322 9.97 -12.01 28.18
C ASN A 322 9.45 -10.75 28.92
N PRO A 323 9.52 -10.59 30.25
CA PRO A 323 9.72 -11.65 31.23
C PRO A 323 8.45 -12.49 31.43
N SER A 324 8.59 -13.66 32.00
CA SER A 324 7.45 -14.48 32.44
C SER A 324 6.41 -14.78 31.34
N CYS A 325 6.88 -15.23 30.19
CA CYS A 325 6.00 -15.64 29.08
C CYS A 325 4.98 -16.67 29.59
N PRO A 326 3.65 -16.45 29.45
CA PRO A 326 2.64 -17.31 29.99
C PRO A 326 2.42 -18.55 29.11
N VAL A 327 3.49 -19.27 28.81
CA VAL A 327 3.44 -20.53 28.05
C VAL A 327 3.02 -21.65 28.96
N LYS A 328 1.98 -22.37 28.59
CA LYS A 328 1.48 -23.53 29.35
C LYS A 328 1.52 -24.80 28.51
N GLY A 329 2.05 -25.87 29.12
CA GLY A 329 2.02 -27.20 28.53
C GLY A 329 2.68 -27.26 27.16
N GLN A 330 1.87 -27.44 26.11
CA GLN A 330 2.32 -27.59 24.74
C GLN A 330 2.31 -26.25 23.93
N GLU A 331 2.25 -25.11 24.59
CA GLU A 331 2.38 -23.82 23.90
C GLU A 331 3.85 -23.54 23.53
N VAL A 332 4.04 -22.89 22.39
CA VAL A 332 5.36 -22.52 21.86
C VAL A 332 5.46 -21.00 21.78
N ALA A 333 6.52 -20.43 22.35
CA ALA A 333 6.90 -19.03 22.14
C ALA A 333 7.99 -18.94 21.06
N LEU A 334 7.78 -18.08 20.09
CA LEU A 334 8.74 -17.85 19.01
C LEU A 334 9.96 -17.08 19.51
N GLY A 335 11.16 -17.52 19.07
CA GLY A 335 12.42 -16.82 19.32
C GLY A 335 12.66 -15.65 18.37
N ALA A 336 13.70 -14.85 18.65
CA ALA A 336 14.07 -13.64 17.92
C ALA A 336 14.18 -13.84 16.40
N GLY A 337 14.81 -14.92 15.93
CA GLY A 337 14.97 -15.21 14.50
C GLY A 337 13.63 -15.43 13.79
N ALA A 338 12.67 -16.07 14.45
CA ALA A 338 11.33 -16.25 13.89
C ALA A 338 10.54 -14.92 13.88
N LEU A 339 10.67 -14.10 14.92
CA LEU A 339 10.07 -12.78 14.98
C LEU A 339 10.63 -11.84 13.89
N GLN A 340 11.93 -11.92 13.63
CA GLN A 340 12.57 -11.19 12.54
C GLN A 340 12.05 -11.62 11.17
N SER A 341 11.89 -12.91 10.94
CA SER A 341 11.51 -13.48 9.64
C SER A 341 10.01 -13.32 9.35
N TYR A 342 9.16 -13.48 10.36
CA TYR A 342 7.71 -13.58 10.20
C TYR A 342 6.93 -12.45 10.88
N GLY A 343 7.59 -11.57 11.61
CA GLY A 343 6.96 -10.45 12.31
C GLY A 343 6.26 -9.47 11.37
N ALA A 344 5.28 -8.76 11.92
CA ALA A 344 4.55 -7.68 11.26
C ALA A 344 4.10 -6.65 12.31
N ASP A 345 3.51 -5.53 11.90
CA ASP A 345 2.86 -4.59 12.82
C ASP A 345 1.56 -5.19 13.34
N ARG A 346 1.60 -5.83 14.52
CA ARG A 346 0.46 -6.58 15.04
C ARG A 346 -0.01 -6.16 16.43
N ARG A 347 0.85 -5.49 17.21
CA ARG A 347 0.52 -5.05 18.58
C ARG A 347 0.02 -3.62 18.69
N LEU A 348 0.18 -2.83 17.61
CA LEU A 348 -0.50 -1.55 17.45
C LEU A 348 -1.86 -1.83 16.83
N VAL A 349 -2.92 -1.61 17.61
CA VAL A 349 -4.28 -2.02 17.23
C VAL A 349 -5.24 -0.84 17.27
N LEU A 350 -6.24 -0.89 16.39
CA LEU A 350 -7.36 0.04 16.40
C LEU A 350 -8.48 -0.52 17.26
N LEU A 351 -9.06 0.33 18.11
CA LEU A 351 -10.28 0.05 18.83
C LEU A 351 -11.38 1.02 18.38
N PRO A 352 -12.59 0.53 18.07
CA PRO A 352 -13.74 1.41 17.87
C PRO A 352 -14.09 2.11 19.18
N VAL A 353 -14.26 3.41 19.11
CA VAL A 353 -14.78 4.24 20.22
C VAL A 353 -16.27 4.37 20.06
N VAL A 354 -17.02 3.94 21.06
CA VAL A 354 -18.48 3.89 20.98
C VAL A 354 -19.17 4.87 21.92
N SER A 355 -20.26 5.45 21.43
CA SER A 355 -21.19 6.22 22.25
C SER A 355 -21.92 5.34 23.27
N ALA A 356 -22.68 5.94 24.17
CA ALA A 356 -23.53 5.21 25.11
C ALA A 356 -24.57 4.30 24.43
N SER A 357 -24.93 4.59 23.17
CA SER A 357 -25.85 3.78 22.35
C SER A 357 -25.16 2.71 21.51
N GLY A 358 -23.83 2.51 21.65
CA GLY A 358 -23.09 1.51 20.90
C GLY A 358 -22.71 1.91 19.46
N VAL A 359 -22.87 3.20 19.11
CA VAL A 359 -22.53 3.72 17.79
C VAL A 359 -21.04 4.10 17.75
N VAL A 360 -20.32 3.70 16.72
CA VAL A 360 -18.93 4.07 16.49
C VAL A 360 -18.82 5.57 16.18
N VAL A 361 -18.10 6.30 17.02
CA VAL A 361 -17.93 7.75 16.91
C VAL A 361 -16.48 8.18 16.63
N ASP A 362 -15.49 7.31 16.89
CA ASP A 362 -14.06 7.53 16.63
C ASP A 362 -13.31 6.21 16.65
N PHE A 363 -11.99 6.25 16.42
CA PHE A 363 -11.09 5.10 16.57
C PHE A 363 -9.89 5.49 17.43
N ALA A 364 -9.60 4.67 18.45
CA ALA A 364 -8.44 4.79 19.31
C ALA A 364 -7.28 3.93 18.80
N CYS A 365 -6.06 4.48 18.85
CA CYS A 365 -4.84 3.71 18.64
C CYS A 365 -4.32 3.20 19.99
N MET A 366 -4.09 1.89 20.10
CA MET A 366 -3.64 1.24 21.34
C MET A 366 -2.46 0.32 21.09
N LEU A 367 -1.56 0.24 22.08
CA LEU A 367 -0.50 -0.78 22.11
C LEU A 367 -0.92 -1.92 23.06
N MET A 368 -0.85 -3.15 22.58
CA MET A 368 -1.04 -4.34 23.39
C MET A 368 0.21 -4.59 24.26
N LEU A 369 0.03 -4.60 25.59
CA LEU A 369 1.14 -4.68 26.54
C LEU A 369 1.54 -6.11 26.90
N GLN A 370 0.56 -7.02 27.01
CA GLN A 370 0.78 -8.37 27.50
C GLN A 370 -0.18 -9.39 26.85
N PRO A 371 0.23 -10.67 26.77
CA PRO A 371 -0.63 -11.75 26.34
C PRO A 371 -1.65 -12.11 27.42
N ILE A 372 -2.73 -12.79 27.04
CA ILE A 372 -3.79 -13.24 27.96
C ILE A 372 -3.50 -14.68 28.40
N PRO A 373 -3.14 -14.92 29.67
CA PRO A 373 -2.98 -16.28 30.20
C PRO A 373 -4.34 -16.95 30.41
N THR A 374 -4.39 -18.28 30.35
CA THR A 374 -5.57 -19.06 30.68
C THR A 374 -5.28 -19.96 31.89
N PRO A 375 -5.95 -19.79 33.05
CA PRO A 375 -6.89 -18.72 33.39
C PRO A 375 -6.24 -17.34 33.49
N VAL A 376 -7.07 -16.30 33.34
CA VAL A 376 -6.61 -14.91 33.55
C VAL A 376 -6.21 -14.74 35.01
N LYS A 377 -5.00 -14.30 35.27
CA LYS A 377 -4.44 -14.16 36.62
C LYS A 377 -4.22 -12.73 37.04
N ASP A 378 -3.94 -11.86 36.07
CA ASP A 378 -3.62 -10.45 36.23
C ASP A 378 -4.48 -9.61 35.28
N ASP A 379 -4.62 -8.34 35.56
CA ASP A 379 -5.27 -7.39 34.70
C ASP A 379 -4.51 -7.24 33.36
N ILE A 380 -5.20 -7.41 32.26
CA ILE A 380 -4.67 -7.23 30.91
C ILE A 380 -4.87 -5.77 30.50
N GLN A 381 -3.80 -5.13 30.11
CA GLN A 381 -3.78 -3.70 29.82
C GLN A 381 -3.40 -3.40 28.37
N LEU A 382 -3.95 -2.29 27.89
CA LEU A 382 -3.54 -1.62 26.66
C LEU A 382 -2.97 -0.24 27.02
N GLU A 383 -2.04 0.24 26.22
CA GLU A 383 -1.55 1.62 26.32
C GLU A 383 -2.19 2.49 25.25
N PHE A 384 -2.75 3.62 25.64
CA PHE A 384 -3.35 4.58 24.72
C PHE A 384 -2.28 5.37 23.95
N ARG A 385 -2.37 5.36 22.62
CA ARG A 385 -1.41 6.03 21.73
C ARG A 385 -1.98 7.26 20.99
N GLY A 386 -3.20 7.66 21.31
CA GLY A 386 -3.89 8.81 20.73
C GLY A 386 -5.05 8.41 19.83
N LYS A 387 -5.62 9.38 19.15
CA LYS A 387 -6.64 9.12 18.12
C LYS A 387 -6.01 8.43 16.91
N ALA A 388 -6.75 7.56 16.27
CA ALA A 388 -6.28 6.94 15.03
C ALA A 388 -6.05 7.97 13.91
N SER A 389 -6.76 9.10 13.96
CA SER A 389 -6.64 10.22 13.01
C SER A 389 -5.48 11.16 13.30
N ASP A 390 -4.80 11.03 14.44
CA ASP A 390 -3.64 11.88 14.74
C ASP A 390 -2.53 11.65 13.71
N LEU A 391 -1.88 12.74 13.29
CA LEU A 391 -0.80 12.65 12.29
C LEU A 391 0.34 11.73 12.74
N ASP A 392 0.66 11.74 14.02
CA ASP A 392 1.70 10.93 14.66
C ASP A 392 1.18 9.59 15.20
N SER A 393 -0.06 9.21 14.87
CA SER A 393 -0.62 7.91 15.25
C SER A 393 0.22 6.78 14.67
N PRO A 394 0.71 5.85 15.51
CA PRO A 394 1.47 4.69 15.03
C PRO A 394 0.56 3.58 14.47
N CYS A 395 -0.76 3.67 14.67
CA CYS A 395 -1.69 2.70 14.13
C CYS A 395 -1.95 2.93 12.65
N THR A 396 -1.98 1.85 11.89
CA THR A 396 -2.27 1.83 10.47
C THR A 396 -3.49 0.96 10.17
N THR A 397 -4.14 1.23 9.06
CA THR A 397 -5.19 0.40 8.51
C THR A 397 -4.96 0.21 7.01
N SER A 398 -5.65 -0.74 6.42
CA SER A 398 -5.80 -0.86 4.96
C SER A 398 -7.14 -0.28 4.55
N GLY A 399 -7.27 0.14 3.32
CA GLY A 399 -8.53 0.65 2.76
C GLY A 399 -8.31 1.88 1.88
N LEU A 400 -9.42 2.45 1.43
CA LEU A 400 -9.45 3.64 0.60
C LEU A 400 -9.64 4.89 1.47
N ALA A 401 -9.01 5.99 1.07
CA ALA A 401 -9.28 7.30 1.66
C ALA A 401 -10.68 7.80 1.28
N GLY A 402 -11.23 8.69 2.09
CA GLY A 402 -12.56 9.31 1.87
C GLY A 402 -13.47 9.26 3.09
N GLY A 403 -12.96 8.81 4.24
CA GLY A 403 -13.62 8.96 5.54
C GLY A 403 -13.50 10.38 6.10
N THR A 404 -14.21 10.63 7.20
CA THR A 404 -14.20 11.93 7.91
C THR A 404 -13.37 11.88 9.20
N ILE A 405 -13.43 10.79 9.93
CA ILE A 405 -12.66 10.53 11.16
C ILE A 405 -12.20 9.08 11.12
N GLY A 406 -10.96 8.82 11.46
CA GLY A 406 -10.43 7.46 11.51
C GLY A 406 -8.95 7.39 11.18
N PRO A 407 -8.39 6.20 11.05
CA PRO A 407 -7.00 6.01 10.74
C PRO A 407 -6.63 6.55 9.36
N LEU A 408 -5.38 7.00 9.23
CA LEU A 408 -4.88 7.58 8.00
C LEU A 408 -4.30 6.52 7.06
N VAL A 409 -4.64 6.63 5.78
CA VAL A 409 -4.10 5.79 4.70
C VAL A 409 -3.44 6.66 3.63
N PRO A 410 -2.35 6.20 3.00
CA PRO A 410 -1.76 6.93 1.89
C PRO A 410 -2.73 6.93 0.69
N THR A 411 -2.83 8.08 0.03
CA THR A 411 -3.69 8.25 -1.15
C THR A 411 -3.03 9.16 -2.16
N LEU A 412 -3.16 8.83 -3.44
CA LEU A 412 -2.78 9.70 -4.54
C LEU A 412 -3.78 10.86 -4.65
N VAL A 413 -3.25 12.06 -4.87
CA VAL A 413 -4.05 13.28 -5.05
C VAL A 413 -3.79 13.97 -6.38
N ARG A 414 -2.72 13.59 -7.09
CA ARG A 414 -2.36 14.05 -8.44
C ARG A 414 -1.46 13.04 -9.13
#